data_4a5c5215bed6b4a0cfc02fcc0a3fd705
#
_entry.id   4a5c5215bed6b4a0cfc02fcc0a3fd705
#
_cell.length_a   1.000
_cell.length_b   1.000
_cell.length_c   1.000
_cell.angle_alpha   90.00
_cell.angle_beta   90.00
_cell.angle_gamma   90.00
#
_symmetry.space_group_name_H-M   'P 1'
#
loop_
_entity.id
_entity.type
_entity.pdbx_description
1 polymer ?
#
loop_
_entity_poly.entity_id
_entity_poly.type
_entity_poly.pdbx_seq_one_letter_code
_entity_poly.pdbx_strand_id
1 'polypeptide(L)'
;LCRSSAASDVYKRQPLYDQNELTGIVPADPKETFDVREIIMRIVDGSEFDEFKKNFGTTLVTGFAKLKGDLCGIVANNGVLFSDSSLKGTHFIELCSQRKIPLIFLQNITGFMVGEKAEHGGIAKNGAKLVNAVATTKVPKITLLIGGSFGAGNYGMCGRAFAPRFLWTWPCSRISVMGGEQAASVLASLKKRNTLNKKAKWNKSIESAFKKPILEQFQNQSHPLYA
;
A
#
# COMPACT_ATOMS: atom_id res chain seq x y z
N LEU A 1 -44.99 6.83 -8.13
CA LEU A 1 -44.25 7.00 -9.41
C LEU A 1 -43.02 7.95 -9.32
N CYS A 2 -42.71 8.49 -8.15
CA CYS A 2 -41.53 9.37 -7.98
C CYS A 2 -40.28 8.68 -7.42
N ARG A 3 -40.25 7.36 -7.25
CA ARG A 3 -39.06 6.65 -6.70
C ARG A 3 -38.06 6.15 -7.74
N SER A 4 -38.40 6.26 -9.02
CA SER A 4 -37.53 5.75 -10.10
C SER A 4 -36.46 6.73 -10.55
N SER A 5 -36.61 8.05 -10.38
CA SER A 5 -35.67 9.04 -10.87
C SER A 5 -34.43 9.20 -9.97
N ALA A 6 -34.61 9.12 -8.65
CA ALA A 6 -33.49 9.25 -7.72
C ALA A 6 -32.50 8.04 -7.75
N ALA A 7 -33.04 6.82 -7.94
CA ALA A 7 -32.22 5.62 -8.09
C ALA A 7 -31.47 5.61 -9.42
N SER A 8 -32.04 6.18 -10.48
CA SER A 8 -31.42 6.28 -11.81
C SER A 8 -30.29 7.32 -11.86
N ASP A 9 -30.33 8.36 -11.04
CA ASP A 9 -29.27 9.39 -10.98
C ASP A 9 -28.03 8.93 -10.22
N VAL A 10 -28.19 8.07 -9.22
CA VAL A 10 -27.05 7.47 -8.50
C VAL A 10 -26.22 6.58 -9.44
N TYR A 11 -26.83 5.88 -10.37
CA TYR A 11 -26.15 5.04 -11.35
C TYR A 11 -25.48 5.81 -12.51
N LYS A 12 -25.78 7.09 -12.68
CA LYS A 12 -25.25 7.89 -13.81
C LYS A 12 -23.92 8.58 -13.55
N ARG A 13 -23.43 8.58 -12.31
CA ARG A 13 -22.14 9.20 -11.98
C ARG A 13 -20.99 8.22 -12.16
N GLN A 14 -20.71 7.87 -13.41
CA GLN A 14 -19.46 7.19 -13.77
C GLN A 14 -18.27 8.10 -13.47
N PRO A 15 -17.07 7.54 -13.22
CA PRO A 15 -15.84 8.34 -13.21
C PRO A 15 -15.73 9.17 -14.49
N LEU A 16 -15.19 10.38 -14.40
CA LEU A 16 -14.94 11.25 -15.57
C LEU A 16 -13.78 10.74 -16.43
N TYR A 17 -12.82 10.04 -15.79
CA TYR A 17 -11.68 9.44 -16.47
C TYR A 17 -11.96 7.99 -16.84
N ASP A 18 -11.43 7.55 -17.98
CA ASP A 18 -11.66 6.20 -18.48
C ASP A 18 -10.98 5.15 -17.58
N GLN A 19 -11.76 4.19 -17.11
CA GLN A 19 -11.26 3.09 -16.28
C GLN A 19 -10.29 2.16 -17.02
N ASN A 20 -10.34 2.11 -18.35
CA ASN A 20 -9.42 1.31 -19.16
C ASN A 20 -7.96 1.82 -19.05
N GLU A 21 -7.77 3.09 -18.72
CA GLU A 21 -6.44 3.68 -18.49
C GLU A 21 -5.74 3.14 -17.24
N LEU A 22 -6.47 2.50 -16.32
CA LEU A 22 -5.89 1.91 -15.09
C LEU A 22 -4.74 0.94 -15.39
N THR A 23 -4.79 0.24 -16.50
CA THR A 23 -3.73 -0.70 -16.91
C THR A 23 -2.40 -0.03 -17.25
N GLY A 24 -2.42 1.27 -17.58
CA GLY A 24 -1.23 2.05 -17.90
C GLY A 24 -0.70 2.91 -16.75
N ILE A 25 -1.42 3.04 -15.64
CA ILE A 25 -1.04 3.93 -14.54
C ILE A 25 -0.01 3.28 -13.62
N VAL A 26 -0.18 2.00 -13.30
CA VAL A 26 0.76 1.29 -12.44
C VAL A 26 1.90 0.75 -13.30
N PRO A 27 3.13 1.25 -13.10
CA PRO A 27 4.26 0.83 -13.90
C PRO A 27 4.61 -0.63 -13.66
N ALA A 28 5.15 -1.27 -14.69
CA ALA A 28 5.63 -2.66 -14.60
C ALA A 28 6.89 -2.76 -13.71
N ASP A 29 7.72 -1.72 -13.69
CA ASP A 29 8.86 -1.62 -12.77
C ASP A 29 8.40 -1.05 -11.43
N PRO A 30 8.50 -1.81 -10.33
CA PRO A 30 8.11 -1.35 -9.00
C PRO A 30 8.98 -0.20 -8.44
N LYS A 31 10.06 0.17 -9.13
CA LYS A 31 10.89 1.33 -8.80
C LYS A 31 10.32 2.65 -9.32
N GLU A 32 9.49 2.58 -10.32
CA GLU A 32 8.80 3.76 -10.86
C GLU A 32 7.65 4.16 -9.94
N THR A 33 7.52 5.45 -9.71
CA THR A 33 6.48 6.01 -8.85
C THR A 33 5.33 6.55 -9.69
N PHE A 34 4.12 6.44 -9.16
CA PHE A 34 2.92 7.05 -9.73
C PHE A 34 2.11 7.71 -8.61
N ASP A 35 1.26 8.67 -8.97
CA ASP A 35 0.34 9.27 -8.00
C ASP A 35 -0.92 8.39 -7.87
N VAL A 36 -1.18 7.90 -6.67
CA VAL A 36 -2.34 7.04 -6.41
C VAL A 36 -3.68 7.76 -6.63
N ARG A 37 -3.67 9.10 -6.67
CA ARG A 37 -4.87 9.89 -6.99
C ARG A 37 -5.37 9.60 -8.40
N GLU A 38 -4.48 9.27 -9.34
CA GLU A 38 -4.84 8.86 -10.69
C GLU A 38 -5.72 7.60 -10.70
N ILE A 39 -5.43 6.66 -9.79
CA ILE A 39 -6.28 5.47 -9.62
C ILE A 39 -7.61 5.87 -8.98
N ILE A 40 -7.56 6.65 -7.89
CA ILE A 40 -8.77 7.08 -7.18
C ILE A 40 -9.75 7.75 -8.12
N MET A 41 -9.29 8.70 -8.95
CA MET A 41 -10.11 9.46 -9.88
C MET A 41 -10.79 8.59 -10.96
N ARG A 42 -10.29 7.38 -11.23
CA ARG A 42 -10.85 6.44 -12.21
C ARG A 42 -11.77 5.38 -11.61
N ILE A 43 -11.91 5.36 -10.29
CA ILE A 43 -12.77 4.38 -9.62
C ILE A 43 -13.93 5.01 -8.84
N VAL A 44 -13.83 6.29 -8.47
CA VAL A 44 -14.85 6.98 -7.68
C VAL A 44 -15.87 7.70 -8.54
N ASP A 45 -17.08 7.82 -8.03
CA ASP A 45 -18.21 8.46 -8.72
C ASP A 45 -17.88 9.91 -9.07
N GLY A 46 -18.06 10.27 -10.35
CA GLY A 46 -17.81 11.60 -10.87
C GLY A 46 -16.37 12.08 -10.74
N SER A 47 -15.43 11.18 -10.40
CA SER A 47 -14.05 11.51 -10.05
C SER A 47 -13.97 12.53 -8.90
N GLU A 48 -14.97 12.53 -8.00
CA GLU A 48 -15.03 13.42 -6.86
C GLU A 48 -14.34 12.78 -5.65
N PHE A 49 -13.25 13.41 -5.17
CA PHE A 49 -12.48 12.97 -4.02
C PHE A 49 -12.19 14.13 -3.09
N ASP A 50 -12.75 14.07 -1.87
CA ASP A 50 -12.51 15.05 -0.81
C ASP A 50 -11.31 14.61 0.05
N GLU A 51 -10.13 15.15 -0.28
CA GLU A 51 -8.86 14.73 0.33
C GLU A 51 -8.70 15.32 1.73
N PHE A 52 -8.60 14.44 2.73
CA PHE A 52 -8.35 14.79 4.11
C PHE A 52 -6.87 15.10 4.37
N LYS A 53 -6.58 16.29 4.92
CA LYS A 53 -5.22 16.75 5.28
C LYS A 53 -4.21 16.61 4.13
N LYS A 54 -4.55 17.11 2.95
CA LYS A 54 -3.75 17.00 1.72
C LYS A 54 -2.26 17.36 1.92
N ASN A 55 -1.97 18.39 2.71
CA ASN A 55 -0.62 18.93 2.90
C ASN A 55 0.12 18.32 4.11
N PHE A 56 -0.45 17.32 4.79
CA PHE A 56 0.17 16.64 5.92
C PHE A 56 0.30 15.15 5.62
N GLY A 57 1.47 14.56 5.90
CA GLY A 57 1.72 13.13 5.65
C GLY A 57 1.46 12.75 4.19
N THR A 58 2.10 13.45 3.24
CA THR A 58 1.78 13.41 1.80
C THR A 58 2.01 12.07 1.14
N THR A 59 2.77 11.17 1.76
CA THR A 59 3.00 9.80 1.28
C THR A 59 1.85 8.83 1.58
N LEU A 60 0.82 9.31 2.30
CA LEU A 60 -0.45 8.62 2.47
C LEU A 60 -1.58 9.55 2.04
N VAL A 61 -2.36 9.15 1.07
CA VAL A 61 -3.55 9.85 0.60
C VAL A 61 -4.76 9.29 1.33
N THR A 62 -5.54 10.15 1.96
CA THR A 62 -6.77 9.78 2.66
C THR A 62 -7.88 10.76 2.31
N GLY A 63 -9.10 10.29 2.18
CA GLY A 63 -10.21 11.18 1.85
C GLY A 63 -11.53 10.42 1.69
N PHE A 64 -12.58 11.19 1.49
CA PHE A 64 -13.93 10.68 1.28
C PHE A 64 -14.28 10.68 -0.21
N ALA A 65 -15.00 9.66 -0.62
CA ALA A 65 -15.53 9.55 -1.98
C ALA A 65 -16.84 8.76 -1.96
N LYS A 66 -17.52 8.76 -3.08
CA LYS A 66 -18.64 7.84 -3.32
C LYS A 66 -18.21 6.77 -4.32
N LEU A 67 -18.65 5.55 -4.08
CA LEU A 67 -18.47 4.43 -4.98
C LEU A 67 -19.86 3.81 -5.24
N LYS A 68 -20.36 3.93 -6.46
CA LYS A 68 -21.73 3.51 -6.83
C LYS A 68 -22.83 4.11 -5.91
N GLY A 69 -22.61 5.35 -5.49
CA GLY A 69 -23.52 6.10 -4.63
C GLY A 69 -23.24 5.96 -3.12
N ASP A 70 -22.50 4.95 -2.69
CA ASP A 70 -22.20 4.72 -1.28
C ASP A 70 -20.95 5.51 -0.83
N LEU A 71 -21.08 6.20 0.30
CA LEU A 71 -19.98 6.95 0.90
C LEU A 71 -18.94 5.98 1.46
N CYS A 72 -17.68 6.19 1.12
CA CYS A 72 -16.55 5.44 1.65
C CYS A 72 -15.35 6.35 1.99
N GLY A 73 -14.52 5.89 2.92
CA GLY A 73 -13.20 6.45 3.19
C GLY A 73 -12.14 5.68 2.41
N ILE A 74 -11.27 6.41 1.73
CA ILE A 74 -10.15 5.82 0.98
C ILE A 74 -8.86 6.09 1.74
N VAL A 75 -8.03 5.06 1.91
CA VAL A 75 -6.68 5.12 2.45
C VAL A 75 -5.74 4.52 1.43
N ALA A 76 -4.87 5.33 0.85
CA ALA A 76 -4.05 4.92 -0.30
C ALA A 76 -2.58 5.30 -0.10
N ASN A 77 -1.67 4.39 -0.43
CA ASN A 77 -0.25 4.68 -0.39
C ASN A 77 0.18 5.54 -1.59
N ASN A 78 0.98 6.55 -1.30
CA ASN A 78 1.66 7.39 -2.29
C ASN A 78 3.17 7.45 -1.98
N GLY A 79 3.71 6.37 -1.44
CA GLY A 79 5.11 6.24 -1.04
C GLY A 79 5.29 5.50 0.29
N VAL A 80 6.48 5.63 0.86
CA VAL A 80 6.87 5.05 2.16
C VAL A 80 6.07 5.69 3.29
N LEU A 81 5.72 4.92 4.32
CA LEU A 81 5.05 5.45 5.51
C LEU A 81 6.06 6.12 6.45
N PHE A 82 5.83 7.40 6.70
CA PHE A 82 6.52 8.20 7.70
C PHE A 82 5.68 8.33 8.97
N SER A 83 6.25 8.96 9.97
CA SER A 83 5.58 9.23 11.25
C SER A 83 4.31 10.07 11.08
N ASP A 84 4.37 11.13 10.28
CA ASP A 84 3.25 12.01 9.97
C ASP A 84 2.17 11.31 9.12
N SER A 85 2.57 10.50 8.12
CA SER A 85 1.64 9.68 7.33
C SER A 85 0.89 8.70 8.22
N SER A 86 1.58 8.09 9.19
CA SER A 86 0.97 7.16 10.15
C SER A 86 -0.04 7.88 11.05
N LEU A 87 0.27 9.08 11.52
CA LEU A 87 -0.66 9.91 12.30
C LEU A 87 -1.89 10.33 11.49
N LYS A 88 -1.69 10.71 10.22
CA LYS A 88 -2.79 11.03 9.29
C LYS A 88 -3.72 9.84 9.10
N GLY A 89 -3.15 8.67 8.80
CA GLY A 89 -3.91 7.45 8.61
C GLY A 89 -4.67 7.03 9.86
N THR A 90 -4.04 7.08 11.03
CA THR A 90 -4.69 6.80 12.32
C THR A 90 -5.92 7.69 12.51
N HIS A 91 -5.75 9.01 12.42
CA HIS A 91 -6.84 9.97 12.60
C HIS A 91 -7.99 9.73 11.62
N PHE A 92 -7.66 9.49 10.35
CA PHE A 92 -8.69 9.28 9.31
C PHE A 92 -9.46 7.97 9.54
N ILE A 93 -8.79 6.88 9.87
CA ILE A 93 -9.43 5.58 10.15
C ILE A 93 -10.33 5.68 11.39
N GLU A 94 -9.88 6.33 12.45
CA GLU A 94 -10.69 6.56 13.66
C GLU A 94 -11.93 7.43 13.36
N LEU A 95 -11.78 8.47 12.55
CA LEU A 95 -12.88 9.30 12.09
C LEU A 95 -13.91 8.50 11.31
N CYS A 96 -13.48 7.66 10.37
CA CYS A 96 -14.38 6.76 9.62
C CYS A 96 -15.04 5.74 10.55
N SER A 97 -14.30 5.19 11.51
CA SER A 97 -14.82 4.25 12.50
C SER A 97 -15.95 4.86 13.33
N GLN A 98 -15.77 6.08 13.86
CA GLN A 98 -16.78 6.79 14.64
C GLN A 98 -18.02 7.11 13.81
N ARG A 99 -17.86 7.47 12.55
CA ARG A 99 -18.94 7.80 11.61
C ARG A 99 -19.54 6.58 10.91
N LYS A 100 -19.05 5.37 11.20
CA LYS A 100 -19.50 4.11 10.58
C LYS A 100 -19.35 4.10 9.04
N ILE A 101 -18.33 4.78 8.53
CA ILE A 101 -18.01 4.86 7.09
C ILE A 101 -17.09 3.68 6.74
N PRO A 102 -17.44 2.84 5.74
CA PRO A 102 -16.59 1.75 5.28
C PRO A 102 -15.29 2.27 4.69
N LEU A 103 -14.22 1.48 4.78
CA LEU A 103 -12.87 1.83 4.36
C LEU A 103 -12.42 1.00 3.16
N ILE A 104 -11.81 1.68 2.20
CA ILE A 104 -11.12 1.07 1.05
C ILE A 104 -9.63 1.40 1.17
N PHE A 105 -8.80 0.35 1.19
CA PHE A 105 -7.35 0.47 1.23
C PHE A 105 -6.79 0.18 -0.17
N LEU A 106 -6.07 1.14 -0.75
CA LEU A 106 -5.30 0.97 -1.98
C LEU A 106 -3.83 0.81 -1.58
N GLN A 107 -3.34 -0.41 -1.63
CA GLN A 107 -2.06 -0.77 -1.06
C GLN A 107 -0.96 -0.82 -2.12
N ASN A 108 0.01 0.09 -2.00
CA ASN A 108 1.28 0.08 -2.71
C ASN A 108 2.37 0.51 -1.72
N ILE A 109 2.76 -0.41 -0.84
CA ILE A 109 3.63 -0.10 0.29
C ILE A 109 4.93 -0.87 0.24
N THR A 110 6.03 -0.16 0.30
CA THR A 110 7.39 -0.72 0.44
C THR A 110 7.80 -0.93 1.89
N GLY A 111 7.13 -0.25 2.84
CA GLY A 111 7.37 -0.38 4.27
C GLY A 111 7.23 0.95 5.02
N PHE A 112 7.46 0.90 6.32
CA PHE A 112 7.70 2.11 7.11
C PHE A 112 9.13 2.59 6.89
N MET A 113 9.34 3.91 6.98
CA MET A 113 10.68 4.48 6.93
C MET A 113 11.50 3.95 8.10
N VAL A 114 12.74 3.57 7.81
CA VAL A 114 13.71 3.04 8.78
C VAL A 114 14.90 3.99 8.91
N GLY A 115 15.61 3.85 10.01
CA GLY A 115 16.83 4.59 10.29
C GLY A 115 16.71 5.51 11.50
N GLU A 116 17.84 5.94 12.03
CA GLU A 116 17.96 6.67 13.30
C GLU A 116 17.05 7.93 13.35
N LYS A 117 17.02 8.71 12.28
CA LYS A 117 16.15 9.91 12.20
C LYS A 117 14.68 9.56 12.24
N ALA A 118 14.26 8.46 11.60
CA ALA A 118 12.87 8.01 11.60
C ALA A 118 12.48 7.49 12.99
N GLU A 119 13.36 6.74 13.64
CA GLU A 119 13.15 6.22 15.00
C GLU A 119 13.02 7.35 16.01
N HIS A 120 13.94 8.32 16.00
CA HIS A 120 13.87 9.52 16.83
C HIS A 120 12.61 10.37 16.51
N GLY A 121 12.18 10.39 15.24
CA GLY A 121 10.93 11.03 14.80
C GLY A 121 9.64 10.32 15.23
N GLY A 122 9.76 9.21 15.96
CA GLY A 122 8.63 8.49 16.55
C GLY A 122 7.91 7.55 15.59
N ILE A 123 8.57 7.06 14.53
CA ILE A 123 7.94 6.17 13.54
C ILE A 123 7.39 4.90 14.18
N ALA A 124 8.10 4.28 15.13
CA ALA A 124 7.65 3.08 15.83
C ALA A 124 6.35 3.34 16.60
N LYS A 125 6.30 4.42 17.38
CA LYS A 125 5.13 4.82 18.17
C LYS A 125 3.92 5.16 17.28
N ASN A 126 4.14 5.96 16.25
CA ASN A 126 3.06 6.45 15.39
C ASN A 126 2.62 5.38 14.36
N GLY A 127 3.55 4.54 13.89
CA GLY A 127 3.22 3.37 13.09
C GLY A 127 2.37 2.34 13.87
N ALA A 128 2.69 2.13 15.16
CA ALA A 128 1.87 1.27 16.02
C ALA A 128 0.44 1.80 16.19
N LYS A 129 0.25 3.12 16.27
CA LYS A 129 -1.10 3.72 16.31
C LYS A 129 -1.89 3.43 15.03
N LEU A 130 -1.25 3.55 13.85
CA LEU A 130 -1.88 3.24 12.58
C LEU A 130 -2.32 1.78 12.53
N VAL A 131 -1.43 0.86 12.89
CA VAL A 131 -1.73 -0.58 12.94
C VAL A 131 -2.87 -0.86 13.92
N ASN A 132 -2.85 -0.21 15.10
CA ASN A 132 -3.92 -0.35 16.09
C ASN A 132 -5.27 0.16 15.56
N ALA A 133 -5.30 1.32 14.90
CA ALA A 133 -6.51 1.86 14.30
C ALA A 133 -7.11 0.91 13.26
N VAL A 134 -6.27 0.31 12.39
CA VAL A 134 -6.69 -0.70 11.42
C VAL A 134 -7.24 -1.95 12.09
N ALA A 135 -6.58 -2.41 13.17
CA ALA A 135 -6.94 -3.64 13.88
C ALA A 135 -8.26 -3.49 14.66
N THR A 136 -8.49 -2.34 15.29
CA THR A 136 -9.62 -2.12 16.20
C THR A 136 -10.87 -1.58 15.52
N THR A 137 -10.76 -0.98 14.33
CA THR A 137 -11.93 -0.48 13.61
C THR A 137 -12.87 -1.60 13.18
N LYS A 138 -14.17 -1.41 13.45
CA LYS A 138 -15.24 -2.40 13.17
C LYS A 138 -15.97 -2.15 11.85
N VAL A 139 -15.69 -1.04 11.17
CA VAL A 139 -16.31 -0.76 9.87
C VAL A 139 -15.84 -1.78 8.81
N PRO A 140 -16.66 -2.07 7.81
CA PRO A 140 -16.24 -2.90 6.69
C PRO A 140 -14.95 -2.35 6.05
N LYS A 141 -13.99 -3.22 5.79
CA LYS A 141 -12.72 -2.91 5.15
C LYS A 141 -12.57 -3.73 3.89
N ILE A 142 -12.18 -3.09 2.81
CA ILE A 142 -11.81 -3.72 1.54
C ILE A 142 -10.38 -3.32 1.24
N THR A 143 -9.54 -4.27 0.85
CA THR A 143 -8.16 -4.01 0.48
C THR A 143 -7.89 -4.43 -0.94
N LEU A 144 -7.34 -3.52 -1.72
CA LEU A 144 -6.86 -3.77 -3.08
C LEU A 144 -5.35 -3.54 -3.12
N LEU A 145 -4.60 -4.59 -3.39
CA LEU A 145 -3.16 -4.49 -3.64
C LEU A 145 -2.95 -4.07 -5.09
N ILE A 146 -2.53 -2.82 -5.27
CA ILE A 146 -2.29 -2.21 -6.58
C ILE A 146 -0.81 -2.23 -6.98
N GLY A 147 0.07 -2.56 -6.04
CA GLY A 147 1.51 -2.61 -6.23
C GLY A 147 2.18 -3.44 -5.13
N GLY A 148 3.24 -2.90 -4.52
CA GLY A 148 3.97 -3.57 -3.45
C GLY A 148 3.18 -3.72 -2.15
N SER A 149 3.44 -4.81 -1.45
CA SER A 149 2.91 -5.08 -0.10
C SER A 149 3.99 -5.78 0.72
N PHE A 150 4.84 -5.00 1.38
CA PHE A 150 6.03 -5.53 2.05
C PHE A 150 6.02 -5.26 3.55
N GLY A 151 6.42 -6.28 4.31
CA GLY A 151 6.74 -6.19 5.73
C GLY A 151 5.61 -5.62 6.59
N ALA A 152 5.99 -4.83 7.60
CA ALA A 152 5.05 -4.21 8.54
C ALA A 152 4.12 -3.18 7.89
N GLY A 153 4.46 -2.64 6.71
CA GLY A 153 3.59 -1.75 5.96
C GLY A 153 2.27 -2.42 5.56
N ASN A 154 2.31 -3.71 5.28
CA ASN A 154 1.11 -4.51 5.03
C ASN A 154 0.11 -4.43 6.19
N TYR A 155 0.57 -4.41 7.43
CA TYR A 155 -0.29 -4.30 8.63
C TYR A 155 -0.96 -2.91 8.71
N GLY A 156 -0.20 -1.85 8.49
CA GLY A 156 -0.72 -0.47 8.49
C GLY A 156 -1.73 -0.19 7.38
N MET A 157 -1.72 -0.98 6.33
CA MET A 157 -2.60 -0.86 5.16
C MET A 157 -3.66 -1.96 5.06
N CYS A 158 -4.05 -2.54 6.20
CA CYS A 158 -5.11 -3.55 6.26
C CYS A 158 -4.86 -4.77 5.36
N GLY A 159 -3.68 -5.37 5.48
CA GLY A 159 -3.40 -6.64 4.81
C GLY A 159 -4.16 -7.81 5.41
N ARG A 160 -3.84 -9.02 4.95
CA ARG A 160 -4.55 -10.26 5.31
C ARG A 160 -4.73 -10.47 6.82
N ALA A 161 -3.73 -10.09 7.64
CA ALA A 161 -3.74 -10.26 9.09
C ALA A 161 -4.89 -9.53 9.80
N PHE A 162 -5.44 -8.47 9.21
CA PHE A 162 -6.53 -7.68 9.79
C PHE A 162 -7.89 -7.93 9.15
N ALA A 163 -8.03 -9.09 8.50
CA ALA A 163 -9.28 -9.65 8.01
C ALA A 163 -10.18 -8.61 7.29
N PRO A 164 -9.71 -8.01 6.19
CA PRO A 164 -10.60 -7.22 5.35
C PRO A 164 -11.74 -8.13 4.83
N ARG A 165 -12.91 -7.56 4.56
CA ARG A 165 -14.04 -8.30 3.96
C ARG A 165 -13.66 -8.93 2.63
N PHE A 166 -12.89 -8.17 1.83
CA PHE A 166 -12.32 -8.61 0.57
C PHE A 166 -10.88 -8.11 0.48
N LEU A 167 -10.02 -8.95 -0.03
CA LEU A 167 -8.64 -8.62 -0.38
C LEU A 167 -8.41 -9.09 -1.80
N TRP A 168 -8.18 -8.15 -2.69
CA TRP A 168 -7.88 -8.42 -4.10
C TRP A 168 -6.48 -7.94 -4.44
N THR A 169 -5.90 -8.57 -5.45
CA THR A 169 -4.55 -8.26 -5.92
C THR A 169 -4.57 -8.00 -7.42
N TRP A 170 -3.89 -6.94 -7.84
CA TRP A 170 -3.63 -6.72 -9.26
C TRP A 170 -2.50 -7.64 -9.74
N PRO A 171 -2.47 -7.99 -11.05
CA PRO A 171 -1.44 -8.90 -11.59
C PRO A 171 0.00 -8.41 -11.41
N CYS A 172 0.20 -7.08 -11.38
CA CYS A 172 1.50 -6.44 -11.15
C CYS A 172 1.90 -6.37 -9.68
N SER A 173 1.01 -6.69 -8.73
CA SER A 173 1.31 -6.59 -7.30
C SER A 173 2.35 -7.62 -6.86
N ARG A 174 3.04 -7.31 -5.75
CA ARG A 174 4.04 -8.20 -5.13
C ARG A 174 3.85 -8.19 -3.62
N ILE A 175 3.84 -9.39 -3.04
CA ILE A 175 3.67 -9.58 -1.59
C ILE A 175 4.87 -10.34 -1.05
N SER A 176 5.57 -9.77 -0.07
CA SER A 176 6.67 -10.46 0.61
C SER A 176 6.99 -9.80 1.95
N VAL A 177 7.84 -10.46 2.74
CA VAL A 177 8.38 -9.88 3.99
C VAL A 177 9.21 -8.62 3.71
N MET A 178 9.95 -8.60 2.60
CA MET A 178 10.72 -7.45 2.12
C MET A 178 10.94 -7.57 0.61
N GLY A 179 11.38 -6.49 -0.04
CA GLY A 179 11.73 -6.52 -1.46
C GLY A 179 12.89 -7.48 -1.74
N GLY A 180 12.83 -8.22 -2.84
CA GLY A 180 13.84 -9.23 -3.21
C GLY A 180 15.25 -8.66 -3.31
N GLU A 181 15.42 -7.48 -3.88
CA GLU A 181 16.70 -6.76 -3.95
C GLU A 181 17.29 -6.47 -2.56
N GLN A 182 16.44 -6.04 -1.63
CA GLN A 182 16.84 -5.77 -0.26
C GLN A 182 17.25 -7.07 0.44
N ALA A 183 16.47 -8.13 0.32
CA ALA A 183 16.76 -9.44 0.90
C ALA A 183 18.08 -9.99 0.35
N ALA A 184 18.28 -9.98 -0.97
CA ALA A 184 19.48 -10.44 -1.61
C ALA A 184 20.73 -9.65 -1.15
N SER A 185 20.59 -8.33 -0.97
CA SER A 185 21.69 -7.47 -0.52
C SER A 185 22.07 -7.72 0.92
N VAL A 186 21.10 -7.90 1.82
CA VAL A 186 21.36 -8.24 3.23
C VAL A 186 22.06 -9.60 3.33
N LEU A 187 21.54 -10.63 2.65
CA LEU A 187 22.15 -11.96 2.67
C LEU A 187 23.54 -11.98 2.04
N ALA A 188 23.76 -11.23 0.94
CA ALA A 188 25.08 -11.09 0.34
C ALA A 188 26.09 -10.41 1.29
N SER A 189 25.66 -9.38 2.02
CA SER A 189 26.50 -8.70 3.01
C SER A 189 26.91 -9.63 4.16
N LEU A 190 25.99 -10.44 4.67
CA LEU A 190 26.29 -11.47 5.68
C LEU A 190 27.24 -12.53 5.13
N LYS A 191 27.00 -13.02 3.92
CA LYS A 191 27.86 -14.01 3.26
C LYS A 191 29.25 -13.47 3.01
N LYS A 192 29.35 -12.23 2.52
CA LYS A 192 30.63 -11.52 2.32
C LYS A 192 31.43 -11.47 3.61
N ARG A 193 30.82 -11.01 4.71
CA ARG A 193 31.48 -10.94 6.03
C ARG A 193 32.02 -12.30 6.47
N ASN A 194 31.23 -13.34 6.34
CA ASN A 194 31.63 -14.70 6.72
C ASN A 194 32.73 -15.26 5.80
N THR A 195 32.71 -14.92 4.50
CA THR A 195 33.72 -15.35 3.53
C THR A 195 35.06 -14.67 3.79
N LEU A 196 35.04 -13.37 4.05
CA LEU A 196 36.26 -12.60 4.41
C LEU A 196 36.89 -13.07 5.73
N ASN A 197 36.08 -13.40 6.73
CA ASN A 197 36.55 -13.97 8.00
C ASN A 197 37.29 -15.31 7.79
N LYS A 198 36.93 -16.07 6.77
CA LYS A 198 37.59 -17.33 6.35
C LYS A 198 38.79 -17.08 5.39
N LYS A 199 39.20 -15.83 5.21
CA LYS A 199 40.29 -15.42 4.27
C LYS A 199 40.06 -15.81 2.81
N ALA A 200 38.80 -16.04 2.43
CA ALA A 200 38.44 -16.36 1.04
C ALA A 200 38.11 -15.08 0.24
N LYS A 201 38.31 -15.15 -1.08
CA LYS A 201 38.06 -13.99 -1.97
C LYS A 201 36.56 -13.74 -2.15
N TRP A 202 36.16 -12.47 -2.12
CA TRP A 202 34.83 -12.02 -2.49
C TRP A 202 34.92 -10.89 -3.52
N ASN A 203 34.29 -11.06 -4.67
CA ASN A 203 34.27 -10.06 -5.74
C ASN A 203 32.83 -9.86 -6.25
N LYS A 204 32.63 -8.88 -7.15
CA LYS A 204 31.31 -8.55 -7.72
C LYS A 204 30.66 -9.72 -8.47
N SER A 205 31.44 -10.56 -9.15
CA SER A 205 30.93 -11.71 -9.87
C SER A 205 30.34 -12.77 -8.91
N ILE A 206 31.06 -13.08 -7.83
CA ILE A 206 30.60 -14.00 -6.78
C ILE A 206 29.35 -13.45 -6.09
N GLU A 207 29.30 -12.14 -5.84
CA GLU A 207 28.15 -11.48 -5.24
C GLU A 207 26.93 -11.57 -6.15
N SER A 208 27.08 -11.27 -7.43
CA SER A 208 26.00 -11.36 -8.42
C SER A 208 25.49 -12.80 -8.58
N ALA A 209 26.38 -13.77 -8.66
CA ALA A 209 26.01 -15.19 -8.73
C ALA A 209 25.25 -15.65 -7.47
N PHE A 210 25.64 -15.12 -6.28
CA PHE A 210 24.96 -15.43 -5.01
C PHE A 210 23.58 -14.79 -4.94
N LYS A 211 23.42 -13.56 -5.44
CA LYS A 211 22.12 -12.82 -5.39
C LYS A 211 21.09 -13.39 -6.35
N LYS A 212 21.52 -13.88 -7.51
CA LYS A 212 20.61 -14.32 -8.60
C LYS A 212 19.54 -15.32 -8.14
N PRO A 213 19.86 -16.47 -7.52
CA PRO A 213 18.84 -17.44 -7.10
C PRO A 213 17.90 -16.89 -6.03
N ILE A 214 18.38 -15.97 -5.17
CA ILE A 214 17.56 -15.32 -4.16
C ILE A 214 16.53 -14.41 -4.83
N LEU A 215 16.95 -13.60 -5.79
CA LEU A 215 16.06 -12.72 -6.56
C LEU A 215 15.00 -13.52 -7.32
N GLU A 216 15.38 -14.60 -7.99
CA GLU A 216 14.46 -15.48 -8.70
C GLU A 216 13.43 -16.10 -7.74
N GLN A 217 13.86 -16.56 -6.58
CA GLN A 217 12.96 -17.10 -5.55
C GLN A 217 11.96 -16.04 -5.08
N PHE A 218 12.42 -14.83 -4.72
CA PHE A 218 11.56 -13.75 -4.29
C PHE A 218 10.59 -13.32 -5.38
N GLN A 219 11.04 -13.24 -6.62
CA GLN A 219 10.18 -12.89 -7.76
C GLN A 219 9.03 -13.88 -7.95
N ASN A 220 9.33 -15.16 -7.85
CA ASN A 220 8.33 -16.23 -8.00
C ASN A 220 7.36 -16.27 -6.80
N GLN A 221 7.89 -16.23 -5.58
CA GLN A 221 7.08 -16.37 -4.35
C GLN A 221 6.30 -15.10 -3.99
N SER A 222 6.69 -13.92 -4.48
CA SER A 222 5.94 -12.69 -4.26
C SER A 222 4.80 -12.46 -5.25
N HIS A 223 4.68 -13.33 -6.25
CA HIS A 223 3.67 -13.18 -7.29
C HIS A 223 2.25 -13.40 -6.73
N PRO A 224 1.23 -12.64 -7.17
CA PRO A 224 -0.14 -12.74 -6.64
C PRO A 224 -0.77 -14.14 -6.75
N LEU A 225 -0.38 -14.91 -7.75
CA LEU A 225 -0.89 -16.27 -7.95
C LEU A 225 -0.20 -17.31 -7.06
N TYR A 226 0.88 -16.93 -6.37
CA TYR A 226 1.58 -17.82 -5.43
C TYR A 226 1.06 -17.66 -3.99
N ALA A 227 0.63 -16.46 -3.61
CA ALA A 227 0.30 -16.06 -2.23
C ALA A 227 -1.11 -16.50 -1.78
#